data_21579c5e104670c4d02a177291ffd8f5
#
_entry.id   21579c5e104670c4d02a177291ffd8f5
#
_cell.length_a   1.000
_cell.length_b   1.000
_cell.length_c   1.000
_cell.angle_alpha   90.00
_cell.angle_beta   90.00
_cell.angle_gamma   90.00
#
_symmetry.space_group_name_H-M   'P 1'
#
loop_
_entity.id
_entity.type
_entity.pdbx_description
1 polymer ?
#
loop_
_entity_poly.entity_id
_entity_poly.type
_entity_poly.pdbx_seq_one_letter_code
_entity_poly.pdbx_strand_id
1 'polypeptide(L)'
;MKLCAGIYFDEREEFLYSSDFRGMTPERSERLSAVLNKRQPNITVVLENVFDPHNISAVMRTCDAVGVQDIYVLNTIIPRHKKWGDKSSSSAAKWLTVHQFTDIDQCFAALRAKFDKVYLTHLAGDSKSLYALDLTE
;
A
#
# COMPACT_ATOMS: atom_id res chain seq x y z
N MET A 1 1.29 9.43 22.52
CA MET A 1 1.69 8.32 21.65
C MET A 1 0.78 7.15 21.95
N LYS A 2 -0.36 7.04 21.24
CA LYS A 2 -1.25 5.88 21.33
C LYS A 2 -0.84 4.93 20.21
N LEU A 3 -0.22 3.83 20.59
CA LEU A 3 0.00 2.70 19.71
C LEU A 3 -1.36 2.16 19.25
N CYS A 4 -1.72 2.39 18.01
CA CYS A 4 -2.77 1.65 17.32
C CYS A 4 -2.23 0.30 16.82
N ALA A 5 -1.40 -0.37 17.61
CA ALA A 5 -0.85 -1.68 17.30
C ALA A 5 -1.82 -2.83 17.59
N GLY A 6 -2.99 -2.55 18.18
CA GLY A 6 -3.90 -3.60 18.68
C GLY A 6 -4.94 -4.10 17.69
N ILE A 7 -5.28 -3.34 16.64
CA ILE A 7 -6.43 -3.69 15.78
C ILE A 7 -6.00 -4.50 14.54
N TYR A 8 -4.76 -4.36 14.09
CA TYR A 8 -4.28 -5.05 12.88
C TYR A 8 -3.79 -6.49 13.12
N PHE A 9 -3.47 -6.86 14.34
CA PHE A 9 -3.08 -8.23 14.67
C PHE A 9 -4.27 -9.17 14.70
N ASP A 10 -5.43 -8.69 15.12
CA ASP A 10 -6.65 -9.50 15.26
C ASP A 10 -7.24 -9.89 13.90
N GLU A 11 -7.29 -8.96 12.94
CA GLU A 11 -7.80 -9.28 11.59
C GLU A 11 -6.88 -10.23 10.80
N ARG A 12 -5.58 -10.25 11.08
CA ARG A 12 -4.64 -11.18 10.41
C ARG A 12 -4.68 -12.58 11.01
N GLU A 13 -4.90 -12.70 12.31
CA GLU A 13 -5.11 -14.01 12.92
C GLU A 13 -6.46 -14.59 12.48
N GLU A 14 -7.51 -13.79 12.40
CA GLU A 14 -8.79 -14.24 11.85
C GLU A 14 -8.69 -14.63 10.37
N PHE A 15 -7.91 -13.89 9.57
CA PHE A 15 -7.67 -14.25 8.17
C PHE A 15 -6.92 -15.58 8.04
N LEU A 16 -5.95 -15.87 8.89
CA LEU A 16 -5.21 -17.14 8.90
C LEU A 16 -6.07 -18.32 9.38
N TYR A 17 -7.10 -18.07 10.19
CA TYR A 17 -8.05 -19.07 10.68
C TYR A 17 -9.31 -19.21 9.84
N SER A 18 -9.46 -18.43 8.77
CA SER A 18 -10.63 -18.56 7.91
C SER A 18 -10.68 -19.93 7.24
N SER A 19 -11.89 -20.42 6.98
CA SER A 19 -12.17 -21.74 6.40
C SER A 19 -11.52 -21.99 5.03
N ASP A 20 -11.00 -20.93 4.39
CA ASP A 20 -10.37 -20.99 3.08
C ASP A 20 -8.95 -21.59 3.10
N PHE A 21 -8.35 -21.76 4.28
CA PHE A 21 -7.06 -22.42 4.48
C PHE A 21 -7.13 -23.94 4.68
N ARG A 22 -8.33 -24.52 4.64
CA ARG A 22 -8.50 -25.95 4.72
C ARG A 22 -7.82 -26.65 3.53
N GLY A 23 -6.75 -27.37 3.78
CA GLY A 23 -5.96 -28.10 2.76
C GLY A 23 -4.62 -27.48 2.41
N MET A 24 -4.22 -26.39 3.09
CA MET A 24 -2.87 -25.84 2.94
C MET A 24 -1.85 -26.68 3.71
N THR A 25 -0.70 -26.94 3.09
CA THR A 25 0.39 -27.64 3.81
C THR A 25 1.00 -26.72 4.88
N PRO A 26 1.54 -27.29 5.98
CA PRO A 26 2.19 -26.51 7.04
C PRO A 26 3.28 -25.58 6.50
N GLU A 27 4.12 -26.07 5.56
CA GLU A 27 5.21 -25.30 4.98
C GLU A 27 4.70 -24.08 4.20
N ARG A 28 3.55 -24.20 3.54
CA ARG A 28 2.92 -23.09 2.82
C ARG A 28 2.36 -22.06 3.79
N SER A 29 1.75 -22.49 4.88
CA SER A 29 1.25 -21.64 5.94
C SER A 29 2.39 -20.84 6.60
N GLU A 30 3.49 -21.49 6.93
CA GLU A 30 4.68 -20.84 7.50
C GLU A 30 5.26 -19.78 6.56
N ARG A 31 5.37 -20.07 5.25
CA ARG A 31 5.84 -19.10 4.25
C ARG A 31 4.93 -17.88 4.15
N LEU A 32 3.63 -18.07 4.15
CA LEU A 32 2.67 -16.95 4.11
C LEU A 32 2.78 -16.09 5.37
N SER A 33 2.84 -16.71 6.54
CA SER A 33 3.03 -16.01 7.82
C SER A 33 4.34 -15.21 7.83
N ALA A 34 5.44 -15.81 7.34
CA ALA A 34 6.72 -15.13 7.24
C ALA A 34 6.69 -13.90 6.30
N VAL A 35 5.92 -13.96 5.21
CA VAL A 35 5.74 -12.82 4.29
C VAL A 35 4.87 -11.74 4.95
N LEU A 36 3.76 -12.13 5.58
CA LEU A 36 2.86 -11.19 6.26
C LEU A 36 3.56 -10.43 7.39
N ASN A 37 4.42 -11.10 8.14
CA ASN A 37 5.21 -10.48 9.21
C ASN A 37 6.25 -9.46 8.73
N LYS A 38 6.54 -9.43 7.42
CA LYS A 38 7.43 -8.44 6.80
C LYS A 38 6.67 -7.26 6.18
N ARG A 39 5.34 -7.25 6.25
CA ARG A 39 4.56 -6.10 5.76
C ARG A 39 4.79 -4.88 6.63
N GLN A 40 4.83 -3.71 5.99
CA GLN A 40 5.09 -2.41 6.61
C GLN A 40 3.77 -1.61 6.67
N PRO A 41 3.05 -1.62 7.81
CA PRO A 41 1.75 -0.96 7.93
C PRO A 41 1.86 0.56 8.11
N ASN A 42 3.04 1.06 8.43
CA ASN A 42 3.32 2.45 8.77
C ASN A 42 3.80 3.30 7.57
N ILE A 43 3.88 2.70 6.38
CA ILE A 43 4.25 3.40 5.14
C ILE A 43 3.26 3.08 4.03
N THR A 44 2.96 4.07 3.22
CA THR A 44 2.15 3.92 2.00
C THR A 44 2.66 4.82 0.88
N VAL A 45 2.13 4.59 -0.31
CA VAL A 45 2.41 5.41 -1.49
C VAL A 45 1.09 5.95 -2.04
N VAL A 46 1.07 7.25 -2.33
CA VAL A 46 -0.04 7.91 -3.02
C VAL A 46 0.36 8.18 -4.46
N LEU A 47 -0.44 7.71 -5.40
CA LEU A 47 -0.27 7.92 -6.83
C LEU A 47 -1.34 8.89 -7.32
N GLU A 48 -0.93 10.14 -7.57
CA GLU A 48 -1.85 11.18 -8.03
C GLU A 48 -1.78 11.32 -9.55
N ASN A 49 -2.95 11.23 -10.20
CA ASN A 49 -3.14 11.48 -11.63
C ASN A 49 -2.12 10.79 -12.55
N VAL A 50 -1.77 9.54 -12.25
CA VAL A 50 -0.88 8.74 -13.09
C VAL A 50 -1.64 8.26 -14.32
N PHE A 51 -1.32 8.81 -15.50
CA PHE A 51 -2.02 8.55 -16.76
C PHE A 51 -1.84 7.11 -17.25
N ASP A 52 -0.62 6.60 -17.18
CA ASP A 52 -0.31 5.26 -17.67
C ASP A 52 -0.52 4.19 -16.56
N PRO A 53 -1.48 3.26 -16.73
CA PRO A 53 -1.72 2.18 -15.78
C PRO A 53 -0.52 1.24 -15.63
N HIS A 54 0.42 1.20 -16.60
CA HIS A 54 1.65 0.42 -16.47
C HIS A 54 2.58 0.99 -15.40
N ASN A 55 2.64 2.32 -15.26
CA ASN A 55 3.42 2.96 -14.20
C ASN A 55 2.85 2.64 -12.82
N ILE A 56 1.51 2.65 -12.67
CA ILE A 56 0.85 2.21 -11.44
C ILE A 56 1.22 0.76 -11.13
N SER A 57 1.17 -0.12 -12.13
CA SER A 57 1.52 -1.52 -11.99
C SER A 57 2.99 -1.73 -11.60
N ALA A 58 3.90 -0.90 -12.10
CA ALA A 58 5.32 -0.93 -11.73
C ALA A 58 5.52 -0.57 -10.25
N VAL A 59 4.83 0.48 -9.78
CA VAL A 59 4.85 0.86 -8.36
C VAL A 59 4.26 -0.25 -7.50
N MET A 60 3.14 -0.85 -7.89
CA MET A 60 2.54 -1.98 -7.17
C MET A 60 3.52 -3.14 -6.97
N ARG A 61 4.30 -3.51 -8.02
CA ARG A 61 5.33 -4.55 -7.88
C ARG A 61 6.41 -4.18 -6.88
N THR A 62 6.84 -2.92 -6.89
CA THR A 62 7.83 -2.43 -5.93
C THR A 62 7.27 -2.46 -4.52
N CYS A 63 6.05 -1.97 -4.30
CA CYS A 63 5.37 -1.99 -3.00
C CYS A 63 5.23 -3.40 -2.46
N ASP A 64 4.79 -4.36 -3.28
CA ASP A 64 4.69 -5.76 -2.87
C ASP A 64 6.07 -6.34 -2.49
N ALA A 65 7.10 -6.05 -3.28
CA ALA A 65 8.46 -6.54 -3.04
C ALA A 65 9.08 -6.00 -1.73
N VAL A 66 8.79 -4.75 -1.36
CA VAL A 66 9.33 -4.12 -0.13
C VAL A 66 8.38 -4.22 1.07
N GLY A 67 7.21 -4.85 0.90
CA GLY A 67 6.27 -5.10 1.99
C GLY A 67 5.27 -3.97 2.27
N VAL A 68 5.17 -2.95 1.43
CA VAL A 68 4.09 -1.94 1.53
C VAL A 68 2.77 -2.60 1.17
N GLN A 69 1.78 -2.53 2.07
CA GLN A 69 0.50 -3.20 1.90
C GLN A 69 -0.55 -2.32 1.24
N ASP A 70 -0.70 -1.08 1.70
CA ASP A 70 -1.72 -0.16 1.22
C ASP A 70 -1.13 0.76 0.15
N ILE A 71 -1.91 1.01 -0.92
CA ILE A 71 -1.61 1.99 -1.97
C ILE A 71 -2.83 2.85 -2.20
N TYR A 72 -2.63 4.16 -2.30
CA TYR A 72 -3.68 5.13 -2.57
C TYR A 72 -3.54 5.64 -3.99
N VAL A 73 -4.61 5.57 -4.77
CA VAL A 73 -4.67 6.11 -6.14
C VAL A 73 -5.70 7.22 -6.19
N LEU A 74 -5.24 8.43 -6.46
CA LEU A 74 -6.06 9.64 -6.53
C LEU A 74 -6.14 10.12 -7.98
N ASN A 75 -7.34 10.14 -8.55
CA ASN A 75 -7.60 10.58 -9.91
C ASN A 75 -8.58 11.75 -9.88
N THR A 76 -8.06 12.99 -9.87
CA THR A 76 -8.86 14.22 -9.83
C THR A 76 -9.12 14.82 -11.21
N ILE A 77 -8.17 14.66 -12.13
CA ILE A 77 -8.23 15.20 -13.51
C ILE A 77 -8.27 14.13 -14.59
N ILE A 78 -7.99 12.89 -14.24
CA ILE A 78 -8.08 11.77 -15.17
C ILE A 78 -9.19 10.81 -14.74
N PRO A 79 -9.84 10.11 -15.69
CA PRO A 79 -10.83 9.10 -15.33
C PRO A 79 -10.18 7.95 -14.56
N ARG A 80 -10.99 7.35 -13.69
CA ARG A 80 -10.56 6.16 -12.93
C ARG A 80 -10.15 5.03 -13.88
N HIS A 81 -8.99 4.46 -13.67
CA HIS A 81 -8.54 3.30 -14.41
C HIS A 81 -9.46 2.09 -14.16
N LYS A 82 -9.99 1.51 -15.23
CA LYS A 82 -10.89 0.33 -15.14
C LYS A 82 -10.11 -0.94 -14.80
N LYS A 83 -8.86 -1.03 -15.23
CA LYS A 83 -7.96 -2.16 -14.98
C LYS A 83 -6.54 -1.65 -14.77
N TRP A 84 -5.89 -2.19 -13.76
CA TRP A 84 -4.44 -2.17 -13.67
C TRP A 84 -3.92 -3.22 -14.64
N GLY A 85 -2.86 -2.96 -15.36
CA GLY A 85 -2.34 -3.94 -16.31
C GLY A 85 -2.05 -5.29 -15.66
N ASP A 86 -3.01 -6.22 -15.73
CA ASP A 86 -2.93 -7.54 -15.07
C ASP A 86 -1.64 -8.30 -15.43
N LYS A 87 -1.18 -8.14 -16.68
CA LYS A 87 0.10 -8.71 -17.16
C LYS A 87 1.31 -7.95 -16.63
N SER A 88 1.22 -6.63 -16.46
CA SER A 88 2.34 -5.79 -16.03
C SER A 88 2.52 -5.74 -14.51
N SER A 89 1.48 -6.01 -13.73
CA SER A 89 1.58 -6.10 -12.27
C SER A 89 2.16 -7.43 -11.77
N SER A 90 2.33 -8.43 -12.64
CA SER A 90 2.83 -9.78 -12.27
C SER A 90 2.09 -10.35 -11.05
N SER A 91 0.78 -10.11 -10.96
CA SER A 91 -0.10 -10.50 -9.83
C SER A 91 0.08 -9.69 -8.53
N ALA A 92 0.99 -8.70 -8.46
CA ALA A 92 1.18 -7.89 -7.25
C ALA A 92 -0.12 -7.22 -6.76
N ALA A 93 -0.97 -6.76 -7.70
CA ALA A 93 -2.26 -6.15 -7.37
C ALA A 93 -3.20 -7.07 -6.56
N LYS A 94 -2.99 -8.39 -6.57
CA LYS A 94 -3.79 -9.35 -5.77
C LYS A 94 -3.40 -9.37 -4.29
N TRP A 95 -2.19 -8.92 -3.98
CA TRP A 95 -1.60 -8.98 -2.65
C TRP A 95 -1.61 -7.62 -1.94
N LEU A 96 -2.04 -6.58 -2.64
CA LEU A 96 -2.08 -5.21 -2.16
C LEU A 96 -3.51 -4.74 -1.96
N THR A 97 -3.69 -3.87 -0.99
CA THR A 97 -4.95 -3.16 -0.77
C THR A 97 -4.89 -1.83 -1.52
N VAL A 98 -5.72 -1.67 -2.56
CA VAL A 98 -5.73 -0.46 -3.38
C VAL A 98 -6.94 0.40 -3.04
N HIS A 99 -6.69 1.56 -2.44
CA HIS A 99 -7.69 2.57 -2.15
C HIS A 99 -7.77 3.56 -3.31
N GLN A 100 -8.97 3.78 -3.85
CA GLN A 100 -9.15 4.66 -5.01
C GLN A 100 -10.05 5.84 -4.68
N PHE A 101 -9.56 7.04 -4.99
CA PHE A 101 -10.23 8.30 -4.73
C PHE A 101 -10.31 9.15 -6.00
N THR A 102 -11.35 9.96 -6.09
CA THR A 102 -11.53 11.01 -7.10
C THR A 102 -11.59 12.40 -6.48
N ASP A 103 -11.63 12.44 -5.15
CA ASP A 103 -11.69 13.65 -4.35
C ASP A 103 -10.48 13.73 -3.42
N ILE A 104 -9.84 14.91 -3.41
CA ILE A 104 -8.61 15.17 -2.66
C ILE A 104 -8.87 15.12 -1.15
N ASP A 105 -9.95 15.74 -0.68
CA ASP A 105 -10.22 15.86 0.76
C ASP A 105 -10.53 14.50 1.37
N GLN A 106 -11.28 13.67 0.66
CA GLN A 106 -11.56 12.29 1.08
C GLN A 106 -10.27 11.43 1.14
N CYS A 107 -9.40 11.58 0.14
CA CYS A 107 -8.12 10.88 0.12
C CYS A 107 -7.24 11.29 1.31
N PHE A 108 -7.09 12.59 1.54
CA PHE A 108 -6.29 13.11 2.64
C PHE A 108 -6.90 12.80 4.01
N ALA A 109 -8.22 12.80 4.15
CA ALA A 109 -8.88 12.38 5.38
C ALA A 109 -8.55 10.90 5.70
N ALA A 110 -8.59 10.02 4.69
CA ALA A 110 -8.24 8.62 4.85
C ALA A 110 -6.74 8.43 5.19
N LEU A 111 -5.86 9.21 4.55
CA LEU A 111 -4.41 9.17 4.84
C LEU A 111 -4.11 9.63 6.26
N ARG A 112 -4.64 10.79 6.68
CA ARG A 112 -4.40 11.36 8.01
C ARG A 112 -5.00 10.54 9.15
N ALA A 113 -5.97 9.67 8.86
CA ALA A 113 -6.49 8.72 9.83
C ALA A 113 -5.48 7.60 10.18
N LYS A 114 -4.49 7.33 9.29
CA LYS A 114 -3.51 6.25 9.44
C LYS A 114 -2.07 6.75 9.59
N PHE A 115 -1.73 7.89 8.96
CA PHE A 115 -0.35 8.37 8.83
C PHE A 115 -0.21 9.79 9.37
N ASP A 116 0.77 10.00 10.22
CA ASP A 116 1.04 11.31 10.84
C ASP A 116 1.72 12.28 9.87
N LYS A 117 2.58 11.76 8.98
CA LYS A 117 3.39 12.55 8.06
C LYS A 117 3.04 12.23 6.61
N VAL A 118 2.97 13.26 5.77
CA VAL A 118 2.81 13.15 4.32
C VAL A 118 3.94 13.92 3.65
N TYR A 119 4.70 13.22 2.81
CA TYR A 119 5.76 13.82 2.00
C TYR A 119 5.29 13.93 0.55
N LEU A 120 5.51 15.08 -0.05
CA LEU A 120 5.20 15.34 -1.44
C LEU A 120 6.49 15.37 -2.28
N THR A 121 6.53 14.57 -3.34
CA THR A 121 7.64 14.66 -4.30
C THR A 121 7.42 15.84 -5.24
N HIS A 122 8.35 16.79 -5.23
CA HIS A 122 8.26 17.99 -6.05
C HIS A 122 9.66 18.50 -6.44
N LEU A 123 9.76 19.12 -7.62
CA LEU A 123 10.99 19.76 -8.09
C LEU A 123 10.91 21.27 -7.81
N ALA A 124 11.30 21.67 -6.61
CA ALA A 124 11.40 23.07 -6.21
C ALA A 124 12.79 23.39 -5.67
N GLY A 125 13.14 24.66 -5.64
CA GLY A 125 14.47 25.10 -5.18
C GLY A 125 14.73 24.84 -3.68
N ASP A 126 13.67 24.65 -2.89
CA ASP A 126 13.70 24.34 -1.47
C ASP A 126 13.45 22.83 -1.17
N SER A 127 13.38 22.00 -2.20
CA SER A 127 13.19 20.55 -2.04
C SER A 127 14.36 19.91 -1.32
N LYS A 128 14.05 19.03 -0.37
CA LYS A 128 15.06 18.23 0.34
C LYS A 128 15.25 16.89 -0.34
N SER A 129 16.48 16.39 -0.34
CA SER A 129 16.73 15.02 -0.80
C SER A 129 16.00 14.01 0.09
N LEU A 130 15.37 13.00 -0.51
CA LEU A 130 14.74 11.90 0.21
C LEU A 130 15.72 11.22 1.19
N TYR A 131 16.98 11.11 0.81
CA TYR A 131 18.06 10.51 1.63
C TYR A 131 18.50 11.39 2.82
N ALA A 132 18.04 12.65 2.87
CA ALA A 132 18.30 13.57 3.98
C ALA A 132 17.13 13.66 4.97
N LEU A 133 16.05 12.91 4.72
CA LEU A 133 14.89 12.85 5.60
C LEU A 133 15.04 11.74 6.64
N ASP A 134 14.64 12.03 7.87
CA ASP A 134 14.44 11.00 8.88
C ASP A 134 13.04 10.39 8.68
N LEU A 135 13.01 9.14 8.25
CA LEU A 135 11.78 8.37 7.99
C LEU A 135 11.54 7.32 9.07
N THR A 136 12.27 7.36 10.18
CA THR A 136 12.19 6.37 11.27
C THR A 136 11.20 6.75 12.37
N GLU A 137 10.65 7.98 12.32
CA GLU A 137 9.65 8.48 13.28
C GLU A 137 8.22 8.32 12.80
#